data_0d3dc240f33e649c01ceecf159e171bb
#
_entry.id   0d3dc240f33e649c01ceecf159e171bb
#
_cell.length_a   1.000
_cell.length_b   1.000
_cell.length_c   1.000
_cell.angle_alpha   90.00
_cell.angle_beta   90.00
_cell.angle_gamma   90.00
#
_symmetry.space_group_name_H-M   'P 1'
#
loop_
_entity.id
_entity.type
_entity.pdbx_description
1 polymer ?
#
loop_
_entity_poly.entity_id
_entity_poly.type
_entity_poly.pdbx_seq_one_letter_code
_entity_poly.pdbx_strand_id
1 'polypeptide(L)'
;MSNPVLQFKRGNLASLPGLRAGEPGFTIDKYDLYVGIDSTTTNNQFIGSSRFWTKETTTTGSGVNLLEGTNNGVHKVVLKAPATIGSDQEYTFPAA
;
A
#
# COMPACT_ATOMS: atom_id res chain seq x y z
N MET A 1 -35.17 2.18 -4.52
CA MET A 1 -34.00 2.50 -5.36
C MET A 1 -32.74 2.03 -4.65
N SER A 2 -31.93 1.25 -5.32
CA SER A 2 -30.67 0.78 -4.76
C SER A 2 -29.56 1.80 -5.03
N ASN A 3 -28.63 1.92 -4.10
CA ASN A 3 -27.45 2.75 -4.31
C ASN A 3 -26.51 2.06 -5.30
N PRO A 4 -25.84 2.83 -6.16
CA PRO A 4 -24.84 2.25 -7.04
C PRO A 4 -23.67 1.69 -6.24
N VAL A 5 -23.06 0.63 -6.73
CA VAL A 5 -21.87 0.03 -6.14
C VAL A 5 -20.69 0.36 -7.05
N LEU A 6 -19.68 1.00 -6.48
CA LEU A 6 -18.44 1.27 -7.19
C LEU A 6 -17.42 0.21 -6.82
N GLN A 7 -16.90 -0.49 -7.82
CA GLN A 7 -15.84 -1.47 -7.62
C GLN A 7 -14.67 -1.16 -8.54
N PHE A 8 -13.46 -1.33 -8.02
CA PHE A 8 -12.26 -1.27 -8.84
C PHE A 8 -12.08 -2.61 -9.56
N LYS A 9 -11.41 -2.60 -10.70
CA LYS A 9 -10.90 -3.83 -11.28
C LYS A 9 -10.03 -4.52 -10.25
N ARG A 10 -10.10 -5.85 -10.19
CA ARG A 10 -9.39 -6.62 -9.18
C ARG A 10 -8.98 -7.97 -9.72
N GLY A 11 -7.98 -8.54 -9.10
CA GLY A 11 -7.46 -9.86 -9.46
C GLY A 11 -6.10 -10.03 -8.82
N ASN A 12 -5.49 -11.19 -9.06
CA ASN A 12 -4.11 -11.40 -8.64
C ASN A 12 -3.18 -10.54 -9.49
N LEU A 13 -2.04 -10.14 -8.92
CA LEU A 13 -1.09 -9.28 -9.63
C LEU A 13 -0.73 -9.83 -11.01
N ALA A 14 -0.49 -11.13 -11.11
CA ALA A 14 -0.13 -11.76 -12.37
C ALA A 14 -1.24 -11.68 -13.43
N SER A 15 -2.49 -11.47 -13.01
CA SER A 15 -3.65 -11.44 -13.90
C SER A 15 -4.23 -10.04 -14.07
N LEU A 16 -3.66 -9.02 -13.43
CA LEU A 16 -4.17 -7.66 -13.53
C LEU A 16 -3.92 -7.14 -14.97
N PRO A 17 -4.98 -6.73 -15.69
CA PRO A 17 -4.81 -6.26 -17.05
C PRO A 17 -4.19 -4.87 -17.12
N GLY A 18 -3.85 -4.41 -18.31
CA GLY A 18 -3.52 -3.01 -18.53
C GLY A 18 -4.73 -2.14 -18.22
N LEU A 19 -4.58 -1.24 -17.26
CA LEU A 19 -5.64 -0.34 -16.85
C LEU A 19 -5.68 0.88 -17.76
N ARG A 20 -6.88 1.33 -18.11
CA ARG A 20 -7.05 2.56 -18.90
C ARG A 20 -6.53 3.75 -18.09
N ALA A 21 -6.22 4.84 -18.80
CA ALA A 21 -5.76 6.05 -18.13
C ALA A 21 -6.75 6.46 -17.03
N GLY A 22 -6.27 6.59 -15.81
CA GLY A 22 -7.07 6.96 -14.65
C GLY A 22 -7.91 5.85 -14.03
N GLU A 23 -7.89 4.64 -14.58
CA GLU A 23 -8.68 3.53 -14.04
C GLU A 23 -7.96 2.89 -12.87
N PRO A 24 -8.61 2.78 -11.69
CA PRO A 24 -7.99 2.09 -10.56
C PRO A 24 -8.11 0.58 -10.67
N GLY A 25 -7.12 -0.12 -10.13
CA GLY A 25 -7.12 -1.58 -10.03
C GLY A 25 -6.50 -2.03 -8.72
N PHE A 26 -7.03 -3.11 -8.15
CA PHE A 26 -6.59 -3.62 -6.87
C PHE A 26 -6.19 -5.08 -6.99
N THR A 27 -5.01 -5.45 -6.45
CA THR A 27 -4.56 -6.85 -6.44
C THR A 27 -4.99 -7.50 -5.13
N ILE A 28 -5.77 -8.58 -5.24
CA ILE A 28 -6.34 -9.24 -4.05
C ILE A 28 -5.34 -10.15 -3.36
N ASP A 29 -4.24 -10.51 -4.02
CA ASP A 29 -3.18 -11.33 -3.42
C ASP A 29 -2.07 -10.49 -2.79
N LYS A 30 -1.85 -9.26 -3.25
CA LYS A 30 -0.80 -8.38 -2.76
C LYS A 30 -1.33 -7.15 -2.04
N TYR A 31 -2.64 -6.89 -2.13
CA TYR A 31 -3.28 -5.69 -1.57
C TYR A 31 -2.69 -4.39 -2.12
N ASP A 32 -2.26 -4.42 -3.37
CA ASP A 32 -1.67 -3.28 -4.05
C ASP A 32 -2.73 -2.51 -4.83
N LEU A 33 -2.64 -1.18 -4.78
CA LEU A 33 -3.47 -0.30 -5.59
C LEU A 33 -2.66 0.25 -6.75
N TYR A 34 -3.21 0.15 -7.95
CA TYR A 34 -2.62 0.69 -9.17
C TYR A 34 -3.59 1.64 -9.86
N VAL A 35 -3.05 2.55 -10.66
CA VAL A 35 -3.84 3.40 -11.55
C VAL A 35 -3.27 3.26 -12.95
N GLY A 36 -4.15 3.11 -13.94
CA GLY A 36 -3.75 2.95 -15.32
C GLY A 36 -3.23 4.23 -15.94
N ILE A 37 -2.33 4.06 -16.91
CA ILE A 37 -1.74 5.16 -17.67
C ILE A 37 -2.17 5.11 -19.13
N ASP A 38 -2.08 3.93 -19.77
CA ASP A 38 -2.27 3.83 -21.21
C ASP A 38 -2.75 2.46 -21.69
N SER A 39 -3.39 1.69 -20.81
CA SER A 39 -3.87 0.33 -21.10
C SER A 39 -2.77 -0.71 -21.27
N THR A 40 -1.52 -0.37 -20.96
CA THR A 40 -0.39 -1.31 -21.00
C THR A 40 -0.13 -1.83 -19.60
N THR A 41 -0.13 -3.16 -19.42
CA THR A 41 0.05 -3.78 -18.09
C THR A 41 1.33 -3.32 -17.40
N THR A 42 2.44 -3.22 -18.13
CA THR A 42 3.72 -2.80 -17.56
C THR A 42 3.76 -1.33 -17.16
N ASN A 43 2.79 -0.53 -17.62
CA ASN A 43 2.72 0.89 -17.31
C ASN A 43 1.69 1.22 -16.23
N ASN A 44 1.03 0.22 -15.63
CA ASN A 44 0.17 0.48 -14.50
C ASN A 44 0.98 1.13 -13.38
N GLN A 45 0.51 2.29 -12.91
CA GLN A 45 1.24 3.06 -11.89
C GLN A 45 0.93 2.53 -10.50
N PHE A 46 1.94 2.09 -9.78
CA PHE A 46 1.79 1.65 -8.39
C PHE A 46 1.50 2.85 -7.50
N ILE A 47 0.43 2.78 -6.72
CA ILE A 47 0.04 3.86 -5.80
C ILE A 47 0.42 3.50 -4.37
N GLY A 48 0.16 2.28 -3.93
CA GLY A 48 0.49 1.85 -2.58
C GLY A 48 -0.13 0.53 -2.22
N SER A 49 0.16 0.08 -1.01
CA SER A 49 -0.29 -1.21 -0.50
C SER A 49 -0.45 -1.15 1.01
N SER A 50 -1.46 -1.84 1.52
CA SER A 50 -1.63 -1.97 2.97
C SER A 50 -0.49 -2.74 3.62
N ARG A 51 0.31 -3.49 2.85
CA ARG A 51 1.48 -4.21 3.38
C ARG A 51 2.54 -3.26 3.94
N PHE A 52 2.52 -1.98 3.52
CA PHE A 52 3.51 -0.99 3.94
C PHE A 52 3.15 -0.28 5.25
N TRP A 53 1.97 -0.56 5.80
CA TRP A 53 1.46 0.13 6.98
C TRP A 53 0.96 -0.86 8.02
N THR A 54 1.14 -0.51 9.30
CA THR A 54 0.51 -1.21 10.41
C THR A 54 -0.40 -0.23 11.11
N LYS A 55 -1.68 -0.57 11.22
CA LYS A 55 -2.65 0.27 11.90
C LYS A 55 -2.49 0.15 13.42
N GLU A 56 -2.66 1.27 14.13
CA GLU A 56 -2.62 1.26 15.57
C GLU A 56 -3.77 0.43 16.17
N THR A 57 -3.53 -0.12 17.34
CA THR A 57 -4.54 -0.78 18.16
C THR A 57 -4.53 -0.14 19.54
N THR A 58 -5.32 -0.66 20.49
CA THR A 58 -5.33 -0.13 21.85
C THR A 58 -4.01 -0.39 22.59
N THR A 59 -3.21 -1.35 22.12
CA THR A 59 -1.98 -1.77 22.79
C THR A 59 -0.72 -1.59 21.96
N THR A 60 -0.86 -1.18 20.71
CA THR A 60 0.30 -1.03 19.80
C THR A 60 0.14 0.23 18.96
N GLY A 61 1.26 0.91 18.71
CA GLY A 61 1.28 2.07 17.82
C GLY A 61 1.24 1.66 16.35
N SER A 62 0.94 2.63 15.49
CA SER A 62 1.02 2.41 14.04
C SER A 62 2.47 2.36 13.59
N GLY A 63 2.70 1.81 12.41
CA GLY A 63 4.05 1.66 11.89
C GLY A 63 4.13 1.69 10.37
N VAL A 64 5.37 1.81 9.90
CA VAL A 64 5.72 1.70 8.49
C VAL A 64 6.55 0.45 8.33
N ASN A 65 6.20 -0.37 7.34
CA ASN A 65 6.91 -1.61 7.03
C ASN A 65 7.76 -1.41 5.78
N LEU A 66 9.06 -1.62 5.91
CA LEU A 66 9.99 -1.61 4.79
C LEU A 66 10.26 -3.07 4.42
N LEU A 67 9.66 -3.50 3.32
CA LEU A 67 9.73 -4.90 2.88
C LEU A 67 11.02 -5.13 2.12
N GLU A 68 11.63 -6.31 2.31
CA GLU A 68 12.76 -6.69 1.48
C GLU A 68 12.32 -6.99 0.05
N GLY A 69 13.29 -7.09 -0.87
CA GLY A 69 12.98 -7.38 -2.27
C GLY A 69 12.17 -8.67 -2.43
N THR A 70 11.33 -8.72 -3.44
CA THR A 70 10.33 -9.76 -3.60
C THR A 70 10.89 -11.18 -3.69
N ASN A 71 12.15 -11.32 -4.12
CA ASN A 71 12.80 -12.63 -4.27
C ASN A 71 13.70 -13.00 -3.11
N ASN A 72 13.72 -12.22 -2.03
CA ASN A 72 14.68 -12.38 -0.94
C ASN A 72 14.06 -12.90 0.34
N GLY A 73 12.75 -13.14 0.37
CA GLY A 73 12.06 -13.69 1.52
C GLY A 73 10.87 -12.87 1.94
N VAL A 74 10.52 -12.97 3.23
CA VAL A 74 9.29 -12.37 3.76
C VAL A 74 9.56 -11.46 4.96
N HIS A 75 10.81 -11.13 5.24
CA HIS A 75 11.16 -10.27 6.37
C HIS A 75 11.05 -8.80 6.01
N LYS A 76 10.97 -7.98 7.04
CA LYS A 76 10.80 -6.53 6.88
C LYS A 76 11.45 -5.78 8.02
N VAL A 77 11.72 -4.50 7.78
CA VAL A 77 12.10 -3.56 8.85
C VAL A 77 10.84 -2.77 9.21
N VAL A 78 10.54 -2.72 10.50
CA VAL A 78 9.35 -2.03 11.00
C VAL A 78 9.77 -0.79 11.79
N LEU A 79 9.26 0.37 11.39
CA LEU A 79 9.38 1.61 12.15
C LEU A 79 8.03 1.86 12.81
N LYS A 80 7.99 1.89 14.13
CA LYS A 80 6.72 1.81 14.85
C LYS A 80 6.70 2.77 16.04
N ALA A 81 5.56 3.42 16.21
CA ALA A 81 5.33 4.21 17.42
C ALA A 81 5.05 3.30 18.62
N PRO A 82 5.46 3.70 19.83
CA PRO A 82 5.09 2.93 21.01
C PRO A 82 3.59 3.02 21.27
N ALA A 83 3.09 2.15 22.16
CA ALA A 83 1.68 2.13 22.52
C ALA A 83 1.22 3.46 23.14
N THR A 84 2.10 4.12 23.87
CA THR A 84 1.80 5.39 24.55
C THR A 84 2.92 6.39 24.31
N ILE A 85 2.56 7.60 23.91
CA ILE A 85 3.49 8.72 23.72
C ILE A 85 2.96 9.87 24.55
N GLY A 86 3.82 10.43 25.44
CA GLY A 86 3.41 11.50 26.33
C GLY A 86 3.16 12.84 25.65
N SER A 87 3.78 13.09 24.50
CA SER A 87 3.59 14.29 23.69
C SER A 87 4.06 13.99 22.28
N ASP A 88 3.68 14.85 21.33
CA ASP A 88 4.10 14.69 19.95
C ASP A 88 5.63 14.66 19.85
N GLN A 89 6.14 13.74 19.04
CA GLN A 89 7.56 13.59 18.76
C GLN A 89 7.81 13.88 17.30
N GLU A 90 8.87 14.62 17.02
CA GLU A 90 9.24 14.96 15.65
C GLU A 90 10.69 14.55 15.41
N TYR A 91 10.92 13.85 14.31
CA TYR A 91 12.25 13.44 13.90
C TYR A 91 12.54 14.06 12.56
N THR A 92 13.53 14.93 12.48
CA THR A 92 13.90 15.65 11.26
C THR A 92 15.25 15.15 10.77
N PHE A 93 15.29 14.77 9.49
CA PHE A 93 16.57 14.40 8.90
C PHE A 93 17.46 15.64 8.76
N PRO A 94 18.76 15.55 9.04
CA PRO A 94 19.65 16.68 8.89
C PRO A 94 19.75 17.10 7.43
N ALA A 95 19.92 18.41 7.20
CA ALA A 95 20.19 18.93 5.86
C ALA A 95 21.55 18.45 5.37
N ALA A 96 21.64 18.12 4.08
CA ALA A 96 22.89 17.67 3.48
C ALA A 96 23.88 18.82 3.30
#